data_18cfb12b3cac3cc0c03cb5ae4b6dbb63
#
_entry.id   18cfb12b3cac3cc0c03cb5ae4b6dbb63
#
_cell.length_a   1.000
_cell.length_b   1.000
_cell.length_c   1.000
_cell.angle_alpha   90.00
_cell.angle_beta   90.00
_cell.angle_gamma   90.00
#
_symmetry.space_group_name_H-M   'P 1'
#
loop_
_entity.id
_entity.type
_entity.pdbx_description
1 polymer ?
#
loop_
_entity_poly.entity_id
_entity_poly.type
_entity_poly.pdbx_seq_one_letter_code
_entity_poly.pdbx_strand_id
1 'polypeptide(L)'
;KLIVGHLLLFHPAIIKMKELIKNGTIGDIQYLYSNRLNLGIVRKEENVFWSFAPHDISLFQYFSDSFPNEVNTFGGAFLQKEIFDSTITYIKYPNGIQGHIYVSWLHPFKEHRLVIIGSKGTLHLEDSSDTKPLLFYEKESMPNKELLLTNKIPRLIEYDSDLPLL
;
A
#
# COMPACT_ATOMS: atom_id res chain seq x y z
N LYS A 1 25.09 11.85 11.70
CA LYS A 1 24.08 11.60 10.64
C LYS A 1 22.79 11.19 11.32
N LEU A 2 21.67 11.78 10.92
CA LEU A 2 20.33 11.42 11.38
C LEU A 2 19.66 10.56 10.29
N ILE A 3 19.05 9.44 10.67
CA ILE A 3 18.32 8.55 9.78
C ILE A 3 16.94 8.32 10.38
N VAL A 4 15.90 8.46 9.57
CA VAL A 4 14.53 8.05 9.92
C VAL A 4 14.34 6.59 9.50
N GLY A 5 14.02 5.73 10.47
CA GLY A 5 13.82 4.31 10.24
C GLY A 5 12.44 4.02 9.66
N HIS A 6 12.35 3.81 8.36
CA HIS A 6 11.14 3.29 7.70
C HIS A 6 11.16 1.76 7.72
N LEU A 7 10.82 1.15 8.86
CA LEU A 7 10.98 -0.29 9.11
C LEU A 7 10.29 -1.17 8.06
N LEU A 8 9.13 -0.76 7.53
CA LEU A 8 8.41 -1.53 6.53
C LEU A 8 9.19 -1.74 5.23
N LEU A 9 10.15 -0.87 4.89
CA LEU A 9 11.00 -1.07 3.71
C LEU A 9 11.88 -2.32 3.81
N PHE A 10 12.11 -2.81 5.03
CA PHE A 10 12.89 -4.03 5.30
C PHE A 10 12.01 -5.27 5.50
N HIS A 11 10.69 -5.12 5.42
CA HIS A 11 9.78 -6.27 5.53
C HIS A 11 10.00 -7.23 4.35
N PRO A 12 10.19 -8.54 4.62
CA PRO A 12 10.53 -9.52 3.56
C PRO A 12 9.54 -9.54 2.40
N ALA A 13 8.23 -9.43 2.68
CA ALA A 13 7.22 -9.33 1.63
C ALA A 13 7.38 -8.07 0.77
N ILE A 14 7.78 -6.92 1.35
CA ILE A 14 8.02 -5.66 0.61
C ILE A 14 9.23 -5.79 -0.31
N ILE A 15 10.30 -6.41 0.17
CA ILE A 15 11.48 -6.72 -0.63
C ILE A 15 11.09 -7.63 -1.79
N LYS A 16 10.30 -8.68 -1.52
CA LYS A 16 9.79 -9.60 -2.55
C LYS A 16 8.90 -8.91 -3.57
N MET A 17 8.01 -8.02 -3.13
CA MET A 17 7.20 -7.21 -4.05
C MET A 17 8.08 -6.36 -4.99
N LYS A 18 9.12 -5.70 -4.46
CA LYS A 18 10.06 -4.91 -5.28
C LYS A 18 10.82 -5.77 -6.29
N GLU A 19 11.21 -6.99 -5.91
CA GLU A 19 11.81 -7.97 -6.82
C GLU A 19 10.87 -8.30 -7.97
N LEU A 20 9.59 -8.63 -7.66
CA LEU A 20 8.57 -8.97 -8.66
C LEU A 20 8.23 -7.80 -9.60
N ILE A 21 8.33 -6.57 -9.12
CA ILE A 21 8.21 -5.37 -9.95
C ILE A 21 9.40 -5.26 -10.90
N LYS A 22 10.62 -5.35 -10.37
CA LYS A 22 11.86 -5.20 -11.15
C LYS A 22 12.04 -6.27 -12.23
N ASN A 23 11.61 -7.49 -11.97
CA ASN A 23 11.68 -8.57 -12.97
C ASN A 23 10.51 -8.57 -13.98
N GLY A 24 9.62 -7.57 -13.89
CA GLY A 24 8.51 -7.37 -14.83
C GLY A 24 7.32 -8.32 -14.66
N THR A 25 7.22 -9.05 -13.54
CA THR A 25 6.12 -9.99 -13.26
C THR A 25 4.74 -9.32 -13.36
N ILE A 26 4.61 -8.09 -12.83
CA ILE A 26 3.35 -7.33 -12.89
C ILE A 26 3.26 -6.37 -14.09
N GLY A 27 4.32 -6.27 -14.89
CA GLY A 27 4.46 -5.24 -15.93
C GLY A 27 4.68 -3.85 -15.33
N ASP A 28 4.23 -2.81 -16.05
CA ASP A 28 4.35 -1.43 -15.60
C ASP A 28 3.35 -1.12 -14.49
N ILE A 29 3.80 -0.48 -13.43
CA ILE A 29 2.91 -0.05 -12.34
C ILE A 29 1.95 1.02 -12.88
N GLN A 30 0.66 0.83 -12.61
CA GLN A 30 -0.41 1.76 -12.99
C GLN A 30 -1.00 2.47 -11.77
N TYR A 31 -1.24 1.71 -10.70
CA TYR A 31 -1.90 2.22 -9.51
C TYR A 31 -1.38 1.56 -8.23
N LEU A 32 -1.29 2.35 -7.16
CA LEU A 32 -0.92 1.90 -5.82
C LEU A 32 -2.04 2.28 -4.85
N TYR A 33 -2.42 1.38 -3.94
CA TYR A 33 -3.23 1.83 -2.83
C TYR A 33 -2.89 1.11 -1.53
N SER A 34 -3.10 1.82 -0.43
CA SER A 34 -2.97 1.25 0.91
C SER A 34 -4.13 1.67 1.80
N ASN A 35 -4.57 0.72 2.60
CA ASN A 35 -5.48 0.95 3.72
C ASN A 35 -4.74 0.63 5.02
N ARG A 36 -4.77 1.57 5.96
CA ARG A 36 -4.25 1.35 7.31
C ARG A 36 -5.30 1.83 8.31
N LEU A 37 -6.13 0.87 8.68
CA LEU A 37 -7.37 1.09 9.42
C LEU A 37 -7.29 0.34 10.76
N ASN A 38 -7.66 1.00 11.84
CA ASN A 38 -7.70 0.36 13.16
C ASN A 38 -8.44 1.25 14.16
N LEU A 39 -9.33 0.68 14.95
CA LEU A 39 -9.84 1.33 16.15
C LEU A 39 -8.80 1.14 17.27
N GLY A 40 -7.74 1.92 17.20
CA GLY A 40 -6.63 1.86 18.14
C GLY A 40 -6.65 3.00 19.15
N ILE A 41 -5.47 3.37 19.63
CA ILE A 41 -5.29 4.52 20.53
C ILE A 41 -5.47 5.79 19.69
N VAL A 42 -6.58 6.52 19.95
CA VAL A 42 -6.80 7.84 19.36
C VAL A 42 -5.85 8.81 20.04
N ARG A 43 -4.95 9.41 19.26
CA ARG A 43 -3.91 10.30 19.78
C ARG A 43 -4.46 11.72 19.90
N LYS A 44 -3.96 12.47 20.90
CA LYS A 44 -4.37 13.86 21.14
C LYS A 44 -3.41 14.89 20.56
N GLU A 45 -2.18 14.49 20.28
CA GLU A 45 -1.08 15.37 19.89
C GLU A 45 -0.79 15.34 18.39
N GLU A 46 -1.29 14.32 17.69
CA GLU A 46 -1.13 14.16 16.25
C GLU A 46 -2.40 13.61 15.60
N ASN A 47 -2.60 13.89 14.32
CA ASN A 47 -3.71 13.33 13.57
C ASN A 47 -3.36 11.93 12.99
N VAL A 48 -4.38 11.23 12.49
CA VAL A 48 -4.22 9.86 11.93
C VAL A 48 -3.24 9.81 10.76
N PHE A 49 -3.16 10.88 9.96
CA PHE A 49 -2.24 10.92 8.82
C PHE A 49 -0.78 10.83 9.28
N TRP A 50 -0.37 11.66 10.22
CA TRP A 50 1.00 11.60 10.78
C TRP A 50 1.29 10.30 11.52
N SER A 51 0.27 9.73 12.16
CA SER A 51 0.42 8.47 12.89
C SER A 51 0.64 7.26 11.96
N PHE A 52 -0.05 7.20 10.82
CA PHE A 52 -0.10 6.00 9.98
C PHE A 52 0.52 6.18 8.59
N ALA A 53 0.23 7.28 7.89
CA ALA A 53 0.58 7.45 6.49
C ALA A 53 2.10 7.50 6.18
N PRO A 54 3.03 7.93 7.07
CA PRO A 54 4.45 7.94 6.77
C PRO A 54 5.00 6.57 6.34
N HIS A 55 4.46 5.49 6.87
CA HIS A 55 4.80 4.12 6.47
C HIS A 55 4.45 3.88 5.00
N ASP A 56 3.21 4.21 4.62
CA ASP A 56 2.69 3.96 3.27
C ASP A 56 3.30 4.92 2.24
N ILE A 57 3.57 6.17 2.62
CA ILE A 57 4.29 7.14 1.78
C ILE A 57 5.68 6.61 1.43
N SER A 58 6.41 6.06 2.41
CA SER A 58 7.73 5.50 2.17
C SER A 58 7.69 4.29 1.22
N LEU A 59 6.67 3.43 1.34
CA LEU A 59 6.45 2.29 0.45
C LEU A 59 6.11 2.76 -0.98
N PHE A 60 5.25 3.76 -1.12
CA PHE A 60 4.88 4.28 -2.43
C PHE A 60 6.08 4.90 -3.16
N GLN A 61 6.92 5.68 -2.47
CA GLN A 61 8.18 6.18 -3.01
C GLN A 61 9.13 5.05 -3.43
N TYR A 62 9.25 4.03 -2.57
CA TYR A 62 10.10 2.88 -2.82
C TYR A 62 9.67 2.10 -4.07
N PHE A 63 8.35 1.93 -4.30
CA PHE A 63 7.86 1.20 -5.47
C PHE A 63 7.86 2.03 -6.74
N SER A 64 7.48 3.32 -6.67
CA SER A 64 7.42 4.20 -7.84
C SER A 64 8.79 4.68 -8.33
N ASP A 65 9.84 4.56 -7.50
CA ASP A 65 11.17 5.14 -7.72
C ASP A 65 11.09 6.66 -8.08
N SER A 66 10.09 7.37 -7.54
CA SER A 66 9.81 8.76 -7.89
C SER A 66 9.19 9.53 -6.73
N PHE A 67 9.31 10.86 -6.77
CA PHE A 67 8.55 11.75 -5.88
C PHE A 67 7.23 12.15 -6.55
N PRO A 68 6.15 12.34 -5.77
CA PRO A 68 4.88 12.77 -6.33
C PRO A 68 4.96 14.21 -6.85
N ASN A 69 4.20 14.50 -7.92
CA ASN A 69 4.03 15.84 -8.47
C ASN A 69 2.66 16.45 -8.13
N GLU A 70 1.72 15.65 -7.63
CA GLU A 70 0.41 16.11 -7.16
C GLU A 70 -0.01 15.30 -5.94
N VAL A 71 -0.48 15.98 -4.89
CA VAL A 71 -1.01 15.36 -3.67
C VAL A 71 -2.25 16.12 -3.24
N ASN A 72 -3.36 15.40 -3.07
CA ASN A 72 -4.63 15.94 -2.57
C ASN A 72 -5.11 15.09 -1.40
N THR A 73 -5.39 15.72 -0.26
CA THR A 73 -5.84 15.02 0.95
C THR A 73 -7.19 15.58 1.41
N PHE A 74 -8.10 14.66 1.71
CA PHE A 74 -9.38 14.94 2.33
C PHE A 74 -9.47 14.18 3.64
N GLY A 75 -10.17 14.73 4.62
CA GLY A 75 -10.29 14.08 5.92
C GLY A 75 -11.38 14.69 6.78
N GLY A 76 -11.60 14.08 7.93
CA GLY A 76 -12.57 14.50 8.91
C GLY A 76 -12.11 14.25 10.35
N ALA A 77 -12.68 15.03 11.26
CA ALA A 77 -12.48 14.96 12.69
C ALA A 77 -13.82 14.60 13.35
N PHE A 78 -14.03 13.32 13.63
CA PHE A 78 -15.30 12.77 14.12
C PHE A 78 -15.25 12.42 15.61
N LEU A 79 -14.08 11.99 16.11
CA LEU A 79 -13.90 11.58 17.50
C LEU A 79 -13.47 12.73 18.41
N GLN A 80 -12.71 13.68 17.88
CA GLN A 80 -12.24 14.82 18.66
C GLN A 80 -12.09 16.06 17.75
N LYS A 81 -12.33 17.22 18.33
CA LYS A 81 -12.31 18.48 17.60
C LYS A 81 -10.91 18.77 17.04
N GLU A 82 -10.83 19.21 15.78
CA GLU A 82 -9.62 19.71 15.11
C GLU A 82 -8.51 18.69 14.84
N ILE A 83 -8.65 17.44 15.26
CA ILE A 83 -7.70 16.37 14.99
C ILE A 83 -8.34 15.36 14.05
N PHE A 84 -7.85 15.27 12.83
CA PHE A 84 -8.39 14.33 11.86
C PHE A 84 -8.12 12.89 12.28
N ASP A 85 -9.18 12.11 12.33
CA ASP A 85 -9.19 10.69 12.69
C ASP A 85 -9.46 9.78 11.46
N SER A 86 -9.73 10.39 10.32
CA SER A 86 -9.86 9.70 9.03
C SER A 86 -9.37 10.60 7.90
N THR A 87 -8.46 10.09 7.03
CA THR A 87 -7.98 10.82 5.85
C THR A 87 -7.80 9.88 4.67
N ILE A 88 -8.16 10.37 3.47
CA ILE A 88 -7.80 9.78 2.20
C ILE A 88 -6.91 10.75 1.43
N THR A 89 -5.74 10.27 1.00
CA THR A 89 -4.75 11.04 0.27
C THR A 89 -4.59 10.45 -1.12
N TYR A 90 -4.89 11.22 -2.14
CA TYR A 90 -4.66 10.87 -3.54
C TYR A 90 -3.32 11.43 -4.00
N ILE A 91 -2.56 10.62 -4.74
CA ILE A 91 -1.17 10.91 -5.12
C ILE A 91 -0.99 10.62 -6.61
N LYS A 92 -0.33 11.54 -7.33
CA LYS A 92 0.15 11.31 -8.71
C LYS A 92 1.66 11.46 -8.79
N TYR A 93 2.25 10.68 -9.68
CA TYR A 93 3.69 10.68 -9.97
C TYR A 93 3.95 11.11 -11.42
N PRO A 94 5.11 11.73 -11.71
CA PRO A 94 5.45 12.19 -13.08
C PRO A 94 5.46 11.09 -14.13
N ASN A 95 5.73 9.85 -13.73
CA ASN A 95 5.74 8.66 -14.59
C ASN A 95 4.35 8.07 -14.89
N GLY A 96 3.27 8.78 -14.50
CA GLY A 96 1.89 8.38 -14.74
C GLY A 96 1.29 7.43 -13.70
N ILE A 97 2.09 6.95 -12.74
CA ILE A 97 1.59 6.16 -11.60
C ILE A 97 0.67 7.04 -10.76
N GLN A 98 -0.45 6.46 -10.31
CA GLN A 98 -1.38 7.10 -9.40
C GLN A 98 -1.62 6.21 -8.19
N GLY A 99 -2.16 6.79 -7.12
CA GLY A 99 -2.49 5.98 -5.96
C GLY A 99 -3.26 6.73 -4.89
N HIS A 100 -3.68 5.99 -3.87
CA HIS A 100 -4.24 6.59 -2.68
C HIS A 100 -3.79 5.86 -1.42
N ILE A 101 -3.75 6.64 -0.33
CA ILE A 101 -3.50 6.15 1.02
C ILE A 101 -4.73 6.50 1.84
N TYR A 102 -5.39 5.48 2.39
CA TYR A 102 -6.50 5.65 3.31
C TYR A 102 -6.09 5.22 4.71
N VAL A 103 -6.13 6.15 5.66
CA VAL A 103 -5.80 5.89 7.06
C VAL A 103 -6.94 6.37 7.96
N SER A 104 -7.30 5.54 8.94
CA SER A 104 -8.41 5.86 9.83
C SER A 104 -8.32 5.14 11.17
N TRP A 105 -8.71 5.84 12.24
CA TRP A 105 -8.93 5.27 13.58
C TRP A 105 -10.37 4.82 13.83
N LEU A 106 -11.27 5.00 12.86
CA LEU A 106 -12.72 4.78 13.04
C LEU A 106 -13.17 3.32 12.85
N HIS A 107 -12.29 2.44 12.31
CA HIS A 107 -12.69 1.11 11.90
C HIS A 107 -12.61 0.12 13.06
N PRO A 108 -13.67 -0.69 13.29
CA PRO A 108 -13.72 -1.67 14.38
C PRO A 108 -12.83 -2.89 14.13
N PHE A 109 -12.23 -2.99 12.95
CA PHE A 109 -11.30 -4.05 12.57
C PHE A 109 -9.97 -3.44 12.15
N LYS A 110 -8.90 -4.23 12.31
CA LYS A 110 -7.57 -3.87 11.81
C LYS A 110 -7.45 -4.30 10.35
N GLU A 111 -7.05 -3.37 9.49
CA GLU A 111 -6.70 -3.66 8.09
C GLU A 111 -5.40 -2.94 7.75
N HIS A 112 -4.37 -3.71 7.37
CA HIS A 112 -3.12 -3.16 6.84
C HIS A 112 -2.90 -3.78 5.46
N ARG A 113 -3.52 -3.20 4.45
CA ARG A 113 -3.53 -3.70 3.08
C ARG A 113 -2.70 -2.81 2.19
N LEU A 114 -1.85 -3.44 1.39
CA LEU A 114 -1.09 -2.79 0.32
C LEU A 114 -1.34 -3.52 -0.98
N VAL A 115 -1.73 -2.77 -2.02
CA VAL A 115 -2.00 -3.32 -3.35
C VAL A 115 -1.25 -2.53 -4.41
N ILE A 116 -0.58 -3.25 -5.31
CA ILE A 116 0.12 -2.70 -6.47
C ILE A 116 -0.49 -3.29 -7.73
N ILE A 117 -1.11 -2.43 -8.53
CA ILE A 117 -1.77 -2.80 -9.78
C ILE A 117 -0.82 -2.47 -10.93
N GLY A 118 -0.38 -3.48 -11.62
CA GLY A 118 0.44 -3.38 -12.82
C GLY A 118 -0.33 -3.73 -14.10
N SER A 119 0.30 -3.57 -15.25
CA SER A 119 -0.30 -3.85 -16.56
C SER A 119 -0.51 -5.35 -16.83
N LYS A 120 0.29 -6.23 -16.19
CA LYS A 120 0.22 -7.70 -16.36
C LYS A 120 -0.30 -8.44 -15.14
N GLY A 121 -0.43 -7.77 -13.98
CA GLY A 121 -0.91 -8.41 -12.77
C GLY A 121 -0.98 -7.46 -11.59
N THR A 122 -1.47 -7.98 -10.46
CA THR A 122 -1.65 -7.22 -9.22
C THR A 122 -1.01 -7.98 -8.07
N LEU A 123 -0.23 -7.28 -7.25
CA LEU A 123 0.27 -7.77 -5.98
C LEU A 123 -0.60 -7.24 -4.85
N HIS A 124 -0.93 -8.10 -3.90
CA HIS A 124 -1.72 -7.76 -2.72
C HIS A 124 -1.06 -8.34 -1.48
N LEU A 125 -0.69 -7.50 -0.53
CA LEU A 125 -0.20 -7.87 0.79
C LEU A 125 -1.24 -7.48 1.84
N GLU A 126 -1.62 -8.45 2.70
CA GLU A 126 -2.46 -8.22 3.87
C GLU A 126 -1.62 -8.40 5.14
N ASP A 127 -1.02 -7.31 5.63
CA ASP A 127 -0.10 -7.33 6.79
C ASP A 127 -0.82 -7.38 8.15
N SER A 128 -2.14 -7.26 8.19
CA SER A 128 -2.94 -7.37 9.42
C SER A 128 -3.33 -8.80 9.78
N SER A 129 -3.19 -9.76 8.88
CA SER A 129 -3.47 -11.16 9.15
C SER A 129 -2.25 -11.85 9.75
N ASP A 130 -2.47 -12.93 10.53
CA ASP A 130 -1.40 -13.70 11.17
C ASP A 130 -0.43 -14.31 10.12
N THR A 131 -0.95 -14.73 8.98
CA THR A 131 -0.18 -15.35 7.91
C THR A 131 0.43 -14.35 6.93
N LYS A 132 0.03 -13.09 7.00
CA LYS A 132 0.51 -11.98 6.13
C LYS A 132 0.66 -12.37 4.65
N PRO A 133 -0.41 -12.88 4.00
CA PRO A 133 -0.29 -13.45 2.67
C PRO A 133 0.09 -12.39 1.63
N LEU A 134 1.08 -12.71 0.80
CA LEU A 134 1.39 -11.99 -0.43
C LEU A 134 0.77 -12.74 -1.60
N LEU A 135 -0.21 -12.13 -2.24
CA LEU A 135 -0.98 -12.72 -3.33
C LEU A 135 -0.65 -12.04 -4.65
N PHE A 136 -0.56 -12.84 -5.71
CA PHE A 136 -0.42 -12.38 -7.08
C PHE A 136 -1.65 -12.78 -7.90
N TYR A 137 -2.26 -11.77 -8.51
CA TYR A 137 -3.38 -11.92 -9.45
C TYR A 137 -2.85 -11.63 -10.85
N GLU A 138 -2.76 -12.65 -11.69
CA GLU A 138 -2.35 -12.51 -13.08
C GLU A 138 -3.48 -11.90 -13.91
N LYS A 139 -3.13 -10.93 -14.77
CA LYS A 139 -4.04 -10.39 -15.78
C LYS A 139 -3.81 -11.11 -17.10
N GLU A 140 -4.86 -11.65 -17.69
CA GLU A 140 -4.81 -12.17 -19.05
C GLU A 140 -5.02 -11.04 -20.06
N SER A 141 -4.08 -10.91 -21.01
CA SER A 141 -4.30 -10.09 -22.19
C SER A 141 -5.06 -10.93 -23.22
N MET A 142 -6.30 -10.55 -23.52
CA MET A 142 -7.02 -11.14 -24.64
C MET A 142 -6.68 -10.46 -25.96
N PRO A 143 -6.64 -11.21 -27.10
CA PRO A 143 -6.30 -10.65 -28.41
C PRO A 143 -7.25 -9.54 -28.89
N ASN A 144 -8.45 -9.45 -28.35
CA ASN A 144 -9.53 -8.56 -28.80
C ASN A 144 -9.79 -7.34 -27.88
N LYS A 145 -8.85 -6.93 -27.01
CA LYS A 145 -8.99 -5.78 -26.09
C LYS A 145 -10.18 -5.85 -25.10
N GLU A 146 -10.87 -6.95 -24.97
CA GLU A 146 -11.82 -7.16 -23.89
C GLU A 146 -11.06 -7.57 -22.64
N LEU A 147 -11.05 -6.71 -21.64
CA LEU A 147 -10.49 -7.00 -20.31
C LEU A 147 -11.46 -7.96 -19.61
N LEU A 148 -11.29 -9.25 -19.78
CA LEU A 148 -11.91 -10.20 -18.88
C LEU A 148 -11.07 -10.27 -17.61
N LEU A 149 -11.64 -9.76 -16.53
CA LEU A 149 -11.21 -10.12 -15.18
C LEU A 149 -11.49 -11.63 -15.04
N THR A 150 -10.51 -12.44 -15.37
CA THR A 150 -10.60 -13.87 -15.09
C THR A 150 -10.61 -14.02 -13.56
N ASN A 151 -11.63 -14.67 -13.02
CA ASN A 151 -11.71 -15.08 -11.60
C ASN A 151 -10.68 -16.19 -11.31
N LYS A 152 -9.42 -15.97 -11.69
CA LYS A 152 -8.35 -16.89 -11.34
C LYS A 152 -8.11 -16.83 -9.85
N ILE A 153 -7.94 -17.99 -9.25
CA ILE A 153 -7.49 -18.10 -7.87
C ILE A 153 -6.11 -17.42 -7.77
N PRO A 154 -5.92 -16.47 -6.86
CA PRO A 154 -4.64 -15.80 -6.73
C PRO A 154 -3.55 -16.79 -6.34
N ARG A 155 -2.36 -16.60 -6.88
CA ARG A 155 -1.20 -17.37 -6.50
C ARG A 155 -0.58 -16.79 -5.24
N LEU A 156 -0.42 -17.63 -4.20
CA LEU A 156 0.36 -17.27 -3.01
C LEU A 156 1.85 -17.16 -3.42
N ILE A 157 2.47 -16.07 -3.04
CA ILE A 157 3.90 -15.83 -3.23
C ILE A 157 4.61 -16.10 -1.92
N GLU A 158 5.50 -17.07 -1.93
CA GLU A 158 6.36 -17.35 -0.79
C GLU A 158 7.46 -16.28 -0.65
N TYR A 159 7.73 -15.89 0.57
CA TYR A 159 8.84 -15.03 0.95
C TYR A 159 9.40 -15.49 2.29
N ASP A 160 10.63 -15.16 2.59
CA ASP A 160 11.30 -15.53 3.83
C ASP A 160 10.72 -14.71 4.99
N SER A 161 9.80 -15.33 5.75
CA SER A 161 9.13 -14.69 6.91
C SER A 161 9.99 -14.68 8.18
N ASP A 162 11.11 -15.41 8.20
CA ASP A 162 11.96 -15.57 9.38
C ASP A 162 13.00 -14.46 9.51
N LEU A 163 13.11 -13.59 8.51
CA LEU A 163 13.94 -12.39 8.62
C LEU A 163 13.36 -11.46 9.68
N PRO A 164 14.09 -11.14 10.76
CA PRO A 164 13.62 -10.22 11.76
C PRO A 164 13.37 -8.85 11.14
N LEU A 165 12.24 -8.25 11.46
CA LEU A 165 12.08 -6.81 11.31
C LEU A 165 13.07 -6.17 12.29
N LEU A 166 14.10 -5.52 11.77
CA LEU A 166 15.17 -4.86 12.54
C LEU A 166 14.61 -3.86 13.53
#